data_f8b049594db6f1eab0589063b9e87ec9
#
_entry.id   f8b049594db6f1eab0589063b9e87ec9
#
_cell.length_a   1.000
_cell.length_b   1.000
_cell.length_c   1.000
_cell.angle_alpha   90.00
_cell.angle_beta   90.00
_cell.angle_gamma   90.00
#
_symmetry.space_group_name_H-M   'P 1'
#
loop_
_entity.id
_entity.type
_entity.pdbx_description
1 polymer ?
#
loop_
_entity_poly.entity_id
_entity_poly.type
_entity_poly.pdbx_seq_one_letter_code
_entity_poly.pdbx_strand_id
1 'polypeptide(L)'
;MASFNQKAIKWIDYIKENCIDALKKYCEDQASNDLTAEEKQDARDYLENYIKTEVTKHFGCGVDDDHPYAIDDNGTDQEALENIVMEIIFIYNNQKERVFDRLRKSFEP
;
A
#
# COMPACT_ATOMS: atom_id res chain seq x y z
N MET A 1 -9.02 15.76 -14.29
CA MET A 1 -8.77 15.22 -12.94
C MET A 1 -9.12 13.73 -12.90
N ALA A 2 -8.24 12.92 -12.36
CA ALA A 2 -8.48 11.48 -12.27
C ALA A 2 -9.58 11.17 -11.23
N SER A 3 -10.42 10.17 -11.52
CA SER A 3 -11.39 9.68 -10.55
C SER A 3 -10.67 8.96 -9.41
N PHE A 4 -11.37 8.77 -8.30
CA PHE A 4 -10.82 8.02 -7.17
C PHE A 4 -10.36 6.62 -7.59
N ASN A 5 -11.16 5.92 -8.40
CA ASN A 5 -10.80 4.58 -8.84
C ASN A 5 -9.51 4.57 -9.67
N GLN A 6 -9.32 5.57 -10.53
CA GLN A 6 -8.09 5.70 -11.30
C GLN A 6 -6.88 5.95 -10.40
N LYS A 7 -7.05 6.80 -9.37
CA LYS A 7 -6.00 7.03 -8.38
C LYS A 7 -5.63 5.72 -7.66
N ALA A 8 -6.63 4.99 -7.19
CA ALA A 8 -6.41 3.75 -6.45
C ALA A 8 -5.65 2.72 -7.28
N ILE A 9 -6.01 2.57 -8.56
CA ILE A 9 -5.32 1.66 -9.47
C ILE A 9 -3.85 2.05 -9.61
N LYS A 10 -3.56 3.35 -9.74
CA LYS A 10 -2.17 3.82 -9.86
C LYS A 10 -1.37 3.57 -8.59
N TRP A 11 -1.98 3.79 -7.42
CA TRP A 11 -1.32 3.50 -6.15
C TRP A 11 -1.00 2.00 -6.03
N ILE A 12 -1.95 1.13 -6.38
CA ILE A 12 -1.77 -0.32 -6.33
C ILE A 12 -0.64 -0.75 -7.28
N ASP A 13 -0.63 -0.24 -8.50
CA ASP A 13 0.40 -0.56 -9.49
C ASP A 13 1.79 -0.12 -9.00
N TYR A 14 1.88 1.07 -8.38
CA TYR A 14 3.14 1.56 -7.83
C TYR A 14 3.65 0.66 -6.71
N ILE A 15 2.77 0.24 -5.80
CA ILE A 15 3.13 -0.64 -4.70
C ILE A 15 3.66 -1.98 -5.24
N LYS A 16 2.96 -2.53 -6.23
CA LYS A 16 3.39 -3.78 -6.87
C LYS A 16 4.78 -3.66 -7.48
N GLU A 17 5.06 -2.56 -8.15
CA GLU A 17 6.34 -2.38 -8.85
C GLU A 17 7.50 -2.03 -7.91
N ASN A 18 7.24 -1.33 -6.82
CA ASN A 18 8.29 -0.69 -6.02
C ASN A 18 8.40 -1.19 -4.58
N CYS A 19 7.38 -1.87 -4.06
CA CYS A 19 7.35 -2.30 -2.66
C CYS A 19 7.35 -3.81 -2.49
N ILE A 20 7.52 -4.55 -3.57
CA ILE A 20 7.43 -6.02 -3.54
C ILE A 20 8.52 -6.65 -2.66
N ASP A 21 9.74 -6.12 -2.69
CA ASP A 21 10.84 -6.65 -1.90
C ASP A 21 10.58 -6.47 -0.41
N ALA A 22 10.02 -5.33 -0.02
CA ALA A 22 9.65 -5.06 1.37
C ALA A 22 8.54 -6.02 1.83
N LEU A 23 7.57 -6.30 0.97
CA LEU A 23 6.51 -7.27 1.27
C LEU A 23 7.05 -8.68 1.43
N LYS A 24 8.00 -9.09 0.59
CA LYS A 24 8.63 -10.41 0.69
C LYS A 24 9.39 -10.55 1.99
N LYS A 25 10.16 -9.52 2.36
CA LYS A 25 10.88 -9.52 3.63
C LYS A 25 9.93 -9.61 4.82
N TYR A 26 8.83 -8.88 4.78
CA TYR A 26 7.80 -8.93 5.80
C TYR A 26 7.27 -10.35 5.98
N CYS A 27 7.00 -11.05 4.89
CA CYS A 27 6.53 -12.44 4.95
C CYS A 27 7.57 -13.35 5.61
N GLU A 28 8.85 -13.17 5.28
CA GLU A 28 9.93 -13.93 5.90
C GLU A 28 9.99 -13.67 7.40
N ASP A 29 9.87 -12.41 7.82
CA ASP A 29 9.88 -12.02 9.22
C ASP A 29 8.70 -12.63 9.98
N GLN A 30 7.51 -12.64 9.37
CA GLN A 30 6.32 -13.24 9.99
C GLN A 30 6.45 -14.75 10.16
N ALA A 31 7.17 -15.42 9.28
CA ALA A 31 7.41 -16.85 9.36
C ALA A 31 8.58 -17.23 10.27
N SER A 32 9.37 -16.25 10.72
CA SER A 32 10.54 -16.51 11.54
C SER A 32 10.15 -16.90 12.95
N ASN A 33 10.87 -17.89 13.51
CA ASN A 33 10.72 -18.29 14.91
C ASN A 33 11.61 -17.45 15.84
N ASP A 34 12.48 -16.61 15.27
CA ASP A 34 13.41 -15.80 16.03
C ASP A 34 12.83 -14.48 16.52
N LEU A 35 11.65 -14.09 15.99
CA LEU A 35 10.99 -12.85 16.35
C LEU A 35 9.82 -13.09 17.29
N THR A 36 9.68 -12.20 18.27
CA THR A 36 8.52 -12.21 19.17
C THR A 36 7.28 -11.68 18.45
N ALA A 37 6.10 -11.92 19.04
CA ALA A 37 4.84 -11.38 18.52
C ALA A 37 4.89 -9.84 18.43
N GLU A 38 5.49 -9.20 19.43
CA GLU A 38 5.65 -7.75 19.47
C GLU A 38 6.55 -7.26 18.33
N GLU A 39 7.67 -7.93 18.11
CA GLU A 39 8.58 -7.60 17.02
C GLU A 39 7.91 -7.76 15.64
N LYS A 40 7.07 -8.79 15.48
CA LYS A 40 6.31 -9.01 14.24
C LYS A 40 5.27 -7.91 14.02
N GLN A 41 4.63 -7.43 15.09
CA GLN A 41 3.69 -6.31 15.01
C GLN A 41 4.42 -5.02 14.64
N ASP A 42 5.58 -4.78 15.21
CA ASP A 42 6.42 -3.61 14.88
C ASP A 42 6.84 -3.64 13.42
N ALA A 43 7.17 -4.82 12.90
CA ALA A 43 7.52 -4.99 11.48
C ALA A 43 6.33 -4.63 10.58
N ARG A 44 5.11 -4.99 10.96
CA ARG A 44 3.90 -4.63 10.22
C ARG A 44 3.69 -3.12 10.20
N ASP A 45 3.80 -2.48 11.37
CA ASP A 45 3.61 -1.04 11.49
C ASP A 45 4.65 -0.29 10.68
N TYR A 46 5.89 -0.74 10.70
CA TYR A 46 6.97 -0.17 9.90
C TYR A 46 6.67 -0.29 8.41
N LEU A 47 6.25 -1.48 7.96
CA LEU A 47 5.95 -1.71 6.55
C LEU A 47 4.78 -0.85 6.07
N GLU A 48 3.74 -0.74 6.88
CA GLU A 48 2.58 0.11 6.55
C GLU A 48 3.02 1.55 6.32
N ASN A 49 3.79 2.10 7.26
CA ASN A 49 4.30 3.47 7.14
C ASN A 49 5.25 3.63 5.95
N TYR A 50 6.10 2.66 5.72
CA TYR A 50 7.03 2.68 4.59
C TYR A 50 6.29 2.78 3.26
N ILE A 51 5.29 1.90 3.04
CA ILE A 51 4.54 1.87 1.79
C ILE A 51 3.75 3.18 1.61
N LYS A 52 3.06 3.63 2.65
CA LYS A 52 2.30 4.88 2.60
C LYS A 52 3.19 6.07 2.25
N THR A 53 4.37 6.14 2.87
CA THR A 53 5.33 7.20 2.63
C THR A 53 5.84 7.17 1.19
N GLU A 54 6.18 6.00 0.67
CA GLU A 54 6.68 5.86 -0.69
C GLU A 54 5.62 6.25 -1.73
N VAL A 55 4.37 5.83 -1.53
CA VAL A 55 3.27 6.20 -2.42
C VAL A 55 3.06 7.72 -2.39
N THR A 56 3.02 8.30 -1.20
CA THR A 56 2.82 9.74 -1.04
C THR A 56 3.94 10.55 -1.68
N LYS A 57 5.18 10.10 -1.53
CA LYS A 57 6.32 10.77 -2.18
C LYS A 57 6.23 10.73 -3.69
N HIS A 58 5.82 9.59 -4.23
CA HIS A 58 5.77 9.40 -5.68
C HIS A 58 4.65 10.22 -6.33
N PHE A 59 3.46 10.20 -5.75
CA PHE A 59 2.28 10.85 -6.33
C PHE A 59 2.06 12.28 -5.82
N GLY A 60 2.70 12.65 -4.73
CA GLY A 60 2.51 13.95 -4.10
C GLY A 60 1.34 13.95 -3.13
N CYS A 61 1.29 15.00 -2.30
CA CYS A 61 0.26 15.14 -1.26
C CYS A 61 -0.10 16.60 -1.10
N GLY A 62 -1.38 16.90 -0.95
CA GLY A 62 -1.88 18.24 -0.67
C GLY A 62 -2.68 18.84 -1.82
N VAL A 63 -3.36 19.95 -1.52
CA VAL A 63 -4.27 20.60 -2.47
C VAL A 63 -3.57 21.34 -3.59
N ASP A 64 -2.29 21.67 -3.39
CA ASP A 64 -1.50 22.44 -4.36
C ASP A 64 -0.72 21.55 -5.34
N ASP A 65 -0.84 20.23 -5.21
CA ASP A 65 -0.14 19.31 -6.09
C ASP A 65 -0.94 19.10 -7.38
N ASP A 66 -0.31 19.38 -8.51
CA ASP A 66 -0.96 19.27 -9.83
C ASP A 66 -0.92 17.85 -10.41
N HIS A 67 -0.32 16.90 -9.70
CA HIS A 67 -0.26 15.52 -10.19
C HIS A 67 -1.67 14.90 -10.21
N PRO A 68 -2.10 14.29 -11.35
CA PRO A 68 -3.49 13.79 -11.45
C PRO A 68 -3.84 12.68 -10.47
N TYR A 69 -2.85 11.98 -9.96
CA TYR A 69 -3.05 10.89 -9.00
C TYR A 69 -2.60 11.26 -7.59
N ALA A 70 -2.40 12.56 -7.32
CA ALA A 70 -1.97 13.04 -6.02
C ALA A 70 -2.97 12.68 -4.91
N ILE A 71 -2.43 12.47 -3.73
CA ILE A 71 -3.23 12.11 -2.55
C ILE A 71 -3.70 13.40 -1.88
N ASP A 72 -5.00 13.62 -1.82
CA ASP A 72 -5.57 14.82 -1.21
C ASP A 72 -5.42 14.80 0.32
N ASP A 73 -5.28 15.99 0.91
CA ASP A 73 -5.19 16.15 2.37
C ASP A 73 -6.55 16.12 3.07
N ASN A 74 -7.62 15.81 2.35
CA ASN A 74 -8.97 15.87 2.89
C ASN A 74 -9.36 14.68 3.79
N GLY A 75 -8.44 13.78 4.04
CA GLY A 75 -8.69 12.61 4.87
C GLY A 75 -9.24 11.42 4.12
N THR A 76 -10.05 11.63 3.10
CA THR A 76 -10.67 10.54 2.33
C THR A 76 -9.63 9.73 1.57
N ASP A 77 -8.76 10.40 0.82
CA ASP A 77 -7.69 9.72 0.08
C ASP A 77 -6.69 9.07 1.04
N GLN A 78 -6.35 9.75 2.14
CA GLN A 78 -5.43 9.20 3.14
C GLN A 78 -5.99 7.92 3.75
N GLU A 79 -7.26 7.94 4.13
CA GLU A 79 -7.93 6.78 4.70
C GLU A 79 -8.02 5.63 3.70
N ALA A 80 -8.36 5.94 2.45
CA ALA A 80 -8.45 4.96 1.39
C ALA A 80 -7.09 4.32 1.11
N LEU A 81 -6.02 5.11 1.05
CA LEU A 81 -4.66 4.59 0.88
C LEU A 81 -4.28 3.66 2.02
N GLU A 82 -4.57 4.06 3.26
CA GLU A 82 -4.30 3.24 4.43
C GLU A 82 -5.01 1.89 4.34
N ASN A 83 -6.28 1.89 3.97
CA ASN A 83 -7.07 0.66 3.82
C ASN A 83 -6.48 -0.24 2.72
N ILE A 84 -6.08 0.32 1.60
CA ILE A 84 -5.45 -0.42 0.50
C ILE A 84 -4.15 -1.06 0.97
N VAL A 85 -3.29 -0.30 1.65
CA VAL A 85 -2.01 -0.78 2.15
C VAL A 85 -2.22 -1.91 3.16
N MET A 86 -3.14 -1.74 4.10
CA MET A 86 -3.43 -2.76 5.11
C MET A 86 -3.94 -4.04 4.47
N GLU A 87 -4.82 -3.94 3.50
CA GLU A 87 -5.36 -5.11 2.81
C GLU A 87 -4.25 -5.86 2.05
N ILE A 88 -3.37 -5.13 1.38
CA ILE A 88 -2.22 -5.74 0.69
C ILE A 88 -1.35 -6.50 1.69
N ILE A 89 -1.01 -5.89 2.82
CA ILE A 89 -0.16 -6.52 3.84
C ILE A 89 -0.80 -7.78 4.39
N PHE A 90 -2.10 -7.73 4.73
CA PHE A 90 -2.80 -8.88 5.29
C PHE A 90 -2.92 -10.05 4.32
N ILE A 91 -3.18 -9.76 3.05
CA ILE A 91 -3.50 -10.80 2.07
C ILE A 91 -2.25 -11.30 1.36
N TYR A 92 -1.20 -10.48 1.26
CA TYR A 92 0.00 -10.83 0.52
C TYR A 92 0.62 -12.16 0.99
N ASN A 93 0.62 -12.41 2.29
CA ASN A 93 1.19 -13.64 2.82
C ASN A 93 0.51 -14.89 2.25
N ASN A 94 -0.78 -14.84 1.97
CA ASN A 94 -1.55 -15.97 1.44
C ASN A 94 -1.62 -15.99 -0.08
N GLN A 95 -1.73 -14.84 -0.73
CA GLN A 95 -1.99 -14.74 -2.16
C GLN A 95 -0.81 -14.24 -2.98
N LYS A 96 0.23 -13.73 -2.31
CA LYS A 96 1.40 -13.17 -2.99
C LYS A 96 0.95 -12.09 -3.99
N GLU A 97 1.52 -12.08 -5.18
CA GLU A 97 1.24 -11.04 -6.17
C GLU A 97 -0.20 -11.01 -6.66
N ARG A 98 -0.98 -12.07 -6.42
CA ARG A 98 -2.38 -12.10 -6.81
C ARG A 98 -3.23 -11.05 -6.10
N VAL A 99 -2.79 -10.58 -4.92
CA VAL A 99 -3.51 -9.54 -4.19
C VAL A 99 -3.61 -8.27 -5.01
N PHE A 100 -2.59 -7.93 -5.77
CA PHE A 100 -2.59 -6.71 -6.59
C PHE A 100 -3.65 -6.76 -7.69
N ASP A 101 -3.72 -7.88 -8.39
CA ASP A 101 -4.73 -8.07 -9.44
C ASP A 101 -6.14 -8.05 -8.86
N ARG A 102 -6.33 -8.69 -7.71
CA ARG A 102 -7.62 -8.74 -7.05
C ARG A 102 -8.10 -7.34 -6.62
N LEU A 103 -7.22 -6.57 -5.99
CA LEU A 103 -7.55 -5.22 -5.57
C LEU A 103 -7.78 -4.31 -6.76
N ARG A 104 -6.93 -4.43 -7.77
CA ARG A 104 -7.08 -3.63 -8.99
C ARG A 104 -8.45 -3.84 -9.62
N LYS A 105 -8.90 -5.09 -9.71
CA LYS A 105 -10.22 -5.42 -10.27
C LYS A 105 -11.35 -4.76 -9.50
N SER A 106 -11.20 -4.56 -8.19
CA SER A 106 -12.20 -3.89 -7.38
C SER A 106 -12.42 -2.43 -7.80
N PHE A 107 -11.42 -1.81 -8.41
CA PHE A 107 -11.47 -0.41 -8.83
C PHE A 107 -11.61 -0.24 -10.35
N GLU A 108 -11.53 -1.30 -11.13
CA GLU A 108 -11.76 -1.25 -12.57
C GLU A 108 -13.26 -1.13 -12.87
N PRO A 109 -13.62 -0.36 -13.94
CA PRO A 109 -15.01 -0.24 -14.33
C PRO A 109 -15.61 -1.56 -14.86
#